data_ade54f8686d61940c9fa6131ec67a509
#
_entry.id   ade54f8686d61940c9fa6131ec67a509
#
_cell.length_a   1.000
_cell.length_b   1.000
_cell.length_c   1.000
_cell.angle_alpha   90.00
_cell.angle_beta   90.00
_cell.angle_gamma   90.00
#
_symmetry.space_group_name_H-M   'P 1'
#
loop_
_entity.id
_entity.type
_entity.pdbx_description
1 polymer ?
#
loop_
_entity_poly.entity_id
_entity_poly.type
_entity_poly.pdbx_seq_one_letter_code
_entity_poly.pdbx_strand_id
1 'polypeptide(L)'
;SVGNGCTLRLISDIEGVKYTEGRFLPYFFPDTFHEGGNPVKEAKENWVTARRAILRKPIDRIGYGGYLKLAMQFPDFVDYVESVCDEFRVLYDNIKGCKAHSLKKVAVLNCWGKMRAWGNHMVHHALYQKQNYSYYGIIEALSGAPFDVKFISFEDILKDKNILSDIDVIINVGDADTAHGGGEYWTNPDI
;
A
#
# COMPACT_ATOMS: atom_id res chain seq x y z
N SER A 1 7.97 -0.26 4.98
CA SER A 1 8.27 -0.57 3.58
C SER A 1 8.18 0.69 2.72
N VAL A 2 9.07 0.82 1.76
CA VAL A 2 9.09 1.97 0.83
C VAL A 2 7.78 2.04 0.03
N GLY A 3 7.20 0.90 -0.32
CA GLY A 3 5.95 0.79 -1.06
C GLY A 3 4.67 1.18 -0.32
N ASN A 4 4.72 1.49 0.98
CA ASN A 4 3.52 1.75 1.79
C ASN A 4 2.63 2.86 1.21
N GLY A 5 3.21 3.91 0.62
CA GLY A 5 2.47 5.01 0.04
C GLY A 5 1.50 4.58 -1.07
N CYS A 6 1.98 3.80 -2.02
CA CYS A 6 1.13 3.28 -3.09
C CYS A 6 0.27 2.11 -2.65
N THR A 7 0.74 1.26 -1.73
CA THR A 7 -0.06 0.15 -1.20
C THR A 7 -1.33 0.65 -0.52
N LEU A 8 -1.25 1.74 0.25
CA LEU A 8 -2.44 2.34 0.87
C LEU A 8 -3.42 2.89 -0.17
N ARG A 9 -2.91 3.49 -1.24
CA ARG A 9 -3.75 3.94 -2.36
C ARG A 9 -4.43 2.78 -3.05
N LEU A 10 -3.68 1.74 -3.38
CA LEU A 10 -4.22 0.53 -3.97
C LEU A 10 -5.41 -0.01 -3.16
N ILE A 11 -5.22 -0.16 -1.84
CA ILE A 11 -6.28 -0.66 -0.96
C ILE A 11 -7.48 0.29 -0.94
N SER A 12 -7.24 1.60 -0.91
CA SER A 12 -8.30 2.62 -0.87
C SER A 12 -9.08 2.74 -2.16
N ASP A 13 -8.50 2.36 -3.28
CA ASP A 13 -9.14 2.41 -4.60
C ASP A 13 -9.98 1.15 -4.89
N ILE A 14 -9.99 0.16 -4.01
CA ILE A 14 -10.86 -1.02 -4.13
C ILE A 14 -12.31 -0.63 -3.84
N GLU A 15 -13.20 -0.93 -4.76
CA GLU A 15 -14.63 -0.69 -4.60
C GLU A 15 -15.17 -1.34 -3.32
N GLY A 16 -15.94 -0.58 -2.55
CA GLY A 16 -16.57 -1.05 -1.31
C GLY A 16 -15.70 -1.00 -0.05
N VAL A 17 -14.43 -0.62 -0.15
CA VAL A 17 -13.58 -0.38 1.02
C VAL A 17 -14.06 0.87 1.77
N LYS A 18 -14.50 0.69 3.01
CA LYS A 18 -15.00 1.78 3.86
C LYS A 18 -13.93 2.33 4.81
N TYR A 19 -13.03 1.47 5.26
CA TYR A 19 -11.99 1.81 6.23
C TYR A 19 -10.66 1.19 5.80
N THR A 20 -9.59 1.91 6.06
CA THR A 20 -8.23 1.47 5.78
C THR A 20 -7.39 1.42 7.05
N GLU A 21 -6.60 0.39 7.20
CA GLU A 21 -5.67 0.21 8.31
C GLU A 21 -4.27 -0.09 7.78
N GLY A 22 -3.27 0.59 8.33
CA GLY A 22 -1.86 0.32 8.09
C GLY A 22 -1.17 -0.17 9.36
N ARG A 23 -0.40 -1.24 9.25
CA ARG A 23 0.45 -1.77 10.33
C ARG A 23 1.88 -1.34 10.07
N PHE A 24 2.28 -0.25 10.72
CA PHE A 24 3.55 0.41 10.44
C PHE A 24 4.59 0.25 11.54
N LEU A 25 4.19 -0.31 12.67
CA LEU A 25 5.10 -0.52 13.80
C LEU A 25 5.77 -1.89 13.70
N PRO A 26 6.91 -2.10 14.35
CA PRO A 26 7.66 -3.34 14.25
C PRO A 26 6.79 -4.56 14.49
N TYR A 27 6.93 -5.53 13.63
CA TYR A 27 6.12 -6.74 13.67
C TYR A 27 6.96 -7.99 13.85
N PHE A 28 8.20 -7.97 13.35
CA PHE A 28 9.01 -9.18 13.34
C PHE A 28 9.58 -9.51 14.70
N PHE A 29 9.20 -10.63 15.14
CA PHE A 29 9.67 -11.39 16.25
C PHE A 29 10.44 -12.61 15.67
N PRO A 30 11.60 -12.99 16.17
CA PRO A 30 12.33 -12.47 17.35
C PRO A 30 13.31 -11.32 17.06
N ASP A 31 13.34 -10.78 15.87
CA ASP A 31 14.42 -9.90 15.39
C ASP A 31 14.49 -8.56 16.10
N THR A 32 13.38 -8.13 16.68
CA THR A 32 13.27 -6.80 17.30
C THR A 32 13.03 -6.85 18.79
N PHE A 33 12.20 -7.78 19.28
CA PHE A 33 11.78 -7.89 20.68
C PHE A 33 12.55 -9.00 21.40
N HIS A 34 13.84 -8.81 21.61
CA HIS A 34 14.70 -9.73 22.34
C HIS A 34 15.67 -8.93 23.22
N GLU A 35 16.35 -9.58 24.14
CA GLU A 35 17.39 -8.95 24.96
C GLU A 35 18.49 -8.37 24.06
N GLY A 36 18.77 -7.09 24.22
CA GLY A 36 19.70 -6.32 23.38
C GLY A 36 19.10 -5.81 22.07
N GLY A 37 17.85 -6.14 21.75
CA GLY A 37 17.13 -5.57 20.60
C GLY A 37 16.75 -4.10 20.83
N ASN A 38 16.47 -3.39 19.74
CA ASN A 38 16.07 -1.99 19.79
C ASN A 38 14.78 -1.72 19.02
N PRO A 39 13.62 -2.08 19.58
CA PRO A 39 12.34 -1.90 18.91
C PRO A 39 11.98 -0.43 18.67
N VAL A 40 12.46 0.49 19.49
CA VAL A 40 12.22 1.94 19.32
C VAL A 40 12.90 2.45 18.05
N LYS A 41 14.15 2.05 17.81
CA LYS A 41 14.89 2.44 16.61
C LYS A 41 14.16 1.99 15.34
N GLU A 42 13.77 0.74 15.29
CA GLU A 42 13.04 0.19 14.14
C GLU A 42 11.68 0.86 13.96
N ALA A 43 10.96 1.11 15.05
CA ALA A 43 9.69 1.83 15.01
C ALA A 43 9.84 3.24 14.43
N LYS A 44 10.89 3.96 14.81
CA LYS A 44 11.18 5.30 14.26
C LYS A 44 11.43 5.26 12.76
N GLU A 45 12.21 4.32 12.28
CA GLU A 45 12.48 4.15 10.84
C GLU A 45 11.20 3.80 10.07
N ASN A 46 10.40 2.89 10.59
CA ASN A 46 9.12 2.52 9.99
C ASN A 46 8.11 3.67 9.99
N TRP A 47 8.04 4.44 11.07
CA TRP A 47 7.12 5.56 11.17
C TRP A 47 7.42 6.69 10.19
N VAL A 48 8.69 6.97 9.92
CA VAL A 48 9.07 7.94 8.87
C VAL A 48 8.48 7.56 7.51
N THR A 49 8.49 6.28 7.18
CA THR A 49 7.89 5.78 5.94
C THR A 49 6.36 5.83 5.97
N ALA A 50 5.78 5.48 7.11
CA ALA A 50 4.33 5.51 7.31
C ALA A 50 3.76 6.93 7.19
N ARG A 51 4.40 7.93 7.78
CA ARG A 51 3.97 9.34 7.65
C ARG A 51 3.87 9.79 6.21
N ARG A 52 4.83 9.42 5.38
CA ARG A 52 4.79 9.75 3.95
C ARG A 52 3.58 9.14 3.25
N ALA A 53 3.26 7.91 3.60
CA ALA A 53 2.10 7.22 3.06
C ALA A 53 0.79 7.91 3.49
N ILE A 54 0.66 8.25 4.77
CA ILE A 54 -0.52 8.91 5.34
C ILE A 54 -0.75 10.29 4.72
N LEU A 55 0.31 11.05 4.50
CA LEU A 55 0.21 12.37 3.84
C LEU A 55 -0.29 12.28 2.38
N ARG A 56 -0.08 11.14 1.73
CA ARG A 56 -0.54 10.91 0.36
C ARG A 56 -1.97 10.43 0.29
N LYS A 57 -2.34 9.56 1.20
CA LYS A 57 -3.68 9.01 1.34
C LYS A 57 -3.97 8.81 2.84
N PRO A 58 -4.87 9.59 3.42
CA PRO A 58 -5.29 9.39 4.80
C PRO A 58 -5.81 7.96 4.99
N ILE A 59 -5.45 7.37 6.13
CA ILE A 59 -5.94 6.08 6.58
C ILE A 59 -6.69 6.28 7.90
N ASP A 60 -7.65 5.38 8.17
CA ASP A 60 -8.51 5.50 9.34
C ASP A 60 -7.86 4.97 10.62
N ARG A 61 -6.95 4.02 10.47
CA ARG A 61 -6.27 3.37 11.60
C ARG A 61 -4.81 3.11 11.32
N ILE A 62 -4.01 3.28 12.36
CA ILE A 62 -2.66 2.70 12.43
C ILE A 62 -2.68 1.58 13.48
N GLY A 63 -1.90 0.54 13.24
CA GLY A 63 -1.88 -0.63 14.10
C GLY A 63 -0.47 -1.13 14.39
N TYR A 64 -0.34 -1.74 15.56
CA TYR A 64 0.77 -2.60 15.89
C TYR A 64 0.45 -4.03 15.46
N GLY A 65 1.31 -4.62 14.65
CA GLY A 65 1.08 -5.94 14.07
C GLY A 65 1.69 -7.13 14.84
N GLY A 66 2.26 -6.91 16.02
CA GLY A 66 2.99 -7.93 16.77
C GLY A 66 2.28 -8.45 18.02
N TYR A 67 3.01 -9.22 18.81
CA TYR A 67 2.53 -9.77 20.07
C TYR A 67 2.62 -8.72 21.18
N LEU A 68 1.49 -8.22 21.62
CA LEU A 68 1.41 -7.17 22.66
C LEU A 68 2.17 -7.56 23.93
N LYS A 69 2.10 -8.82 24.36
CA LYS A 69 2.82 -9.32 25.54
C LYS A 69 4.33 -9.14 25.43
N LEU A 70 4.90 -9.23 24.24
CA LEU A 70 6.33 -8.99 24.03
C LEU A 70 6.64 -7.49 24.05
N ALA A 71 5.82 -6.70 23.36
CA ALA A 71 5.97 -5.24 23.33
C ALA A 71 5.94 -4.62 24.72
N MET A 72 5.08 -5.11 25.61
CA MET A 72 4.97 -4.64 27.00
C MET A 72 6.21 -4.87 27.86
N GLN A 73 7.16 -5.67 27.39
CA GLN A 73 8.46 -5.84 28.07
C GLN A 73 9.47 -4.72 27.71
N PHE A 74 9.10 -3.84 26.80
CA PHE A 74 9.92 -2.72 26.36
C PHE A 74 9.17 -1.39 26.59
N PRO A 75 9.24 -0.82 27.81
CA PRO A 75 8.51 0.41 28.16
C PRO A 75 8.77 1.55 27.18
N ASP A 76 10.02 1.79 26.81
CA ASP A 76 10.39 2.84 25.85
C ASP A 76 9.70 2.68 24.49
N PHE A 77 9.45 1.44 24.06
CA PHE A 77 8.70 1.18 22.85
C PHE A 77 7.22 1.52 23.01
N VAL A 78 6.63 1.19 24.17
CA VAL A 78 5.23 1.52 24.47
C VAL A 78 5.04 3.04 24.49
N ASP A 79 5.92 3.77 25.16
CA ASP A 79 5.91 5.24 25.22
C ASP A 79 6.06 5.85 23.82
N TYR A 80 6.92 5.25 22.99
CA TYR A 80 7.05 5.69 21.61
C TYR A 80 5.78 5.42 20.78
N VAL A 81 5.12 4.29 20.98
CA VAL A 81 3.83 4.00 20.33
C VAL A 81 2.77 5.02 20.69
N GLU A 82 2.71 5.44 21.95
CA GLU A 82 1.80 6.50 22.40
C GLU A 82 2.07 7.80 21.65
N SER A 83 3.33 8.21 21.56
CA SER A 83 3.73 9.42 20.81
C SER A 83 3.38 9.35 19.33
N VAL A 84 3.50 8.16 18.72
CA VAL A 84 3.08 7.92 17.32
C VAL A 84 1.56 8.04 17.17
N CYS A 85 0.80 7.55 18.14
CA CYS A 85 -0.66 7.68 18.12
C CYS A 85 -1.09 9.15 18.20
N ASP A 86 -0.43 9.96 18.98
CA ASP A 86 -0.72 11.39 19.09
C ASP A 86 -0.34 12.13 17.80
N GLU A 87 0.83 11.86 17.27
CA GLU A 87 1.24 12.43 15.97
C GLU A 87 0.27 12.03 14.86
N PHE A 88 -0.19 10.77 14.85
CA PHE A 88 -1.17 10.31 13.87
C PHE A 88 -2.50 11.05 13.95
N ARG A 89 -3.01 11.29 15.16
CA ARG A 89 -4.25 12.07 15.35
C ARG A 89 -4.09 13.48 14.79
N VAL A 90 -2.98 14.14 15.10
CA VAL A 90 -2.68 15.49 14.58
C VAL A 90 -2.61 15.49 13.06
N LEU A 91 -1.89 14.54 12.47
CA LEU A 91 -1.80 14.40 11.01
C LEU A 91 -3.19 14.16 10.40
N TYR A 92 -3.95 13.22 10.92
CA TYR A 92 -5.28 12.89 10.42
C TYR A 92 -6.20 14.10 10.45
N ASP A 93 -6.25 14.82 11.57
CA ASP A 93 -7.12 15.98 11.73
C ASP A 93 -6.76 17.12 10.76
N ASN A 94 -5.49 17.27 10.43
CA ASN A 94 -5.03 18.29 9.51
C ASN A 94 -5.25 17.93 8.03
N ILE A 95 -5.21 16.64 7.66
CA ILE A 95 -5.25 16.22 6.25
C ILE A 95 -6.62 15.70 5.78
N LYS A 96 -7.49 15.24 6.69
CA LYS A 96 -8.77 14.61 6.33
C LYS A 96 -9.69 15.50 5.49
N GLY A 97 -9.56 16.81 5.60
CA GLY A 97 -10.31 17.79 4.80
C GLY A 97 -9.55 18.39 3.62
N CYS A 98 -8.30 17.96 3.41
CA CYS A 98 -7.45 18.51 2.36
C CYS A 98 -7.61 17.76 1.05
N LYS A 99 -7.58 18.50 -0.06
CA LYS A 99 -7.47 17.91 -1.39
C LYS A 99 -6.01 17.99 -1.84
N ALA A 100 -5.42 16.82 -2.10
CA ALA A 100 -4.07 16.77 -2.64
C ALA A 100 -4.04 17.32 -4.07
N HIS A 101 -3.06 18.17 -4.34
CA HIS A 101 -2.72 18.59 -5.69
C HIS A 101 -1.47 17.87 -6.17
N SER A 102 -1.53 17.36 -7.37
CA SER A 102 -0.40 16.67 -8.01
C SER A 102 -0.10 17.28 -9.37
N LEU A 103 1.13 17.12 -9.83
CA LEU A 103 1.56 17.58 -11.14
C LEU A 103 0.90 16.77 -12.27
N LYS A 104 0.73 15.48 -12.04
CA LYS A 104 0.19 14.53 -13.01
C LYS A 104 -0.60 13.43 -12.31
N LYS A 105 -1.59 12.91 -13.02
CA LYS A 105 -2.38 11.77 -12.61
C LYS A 105 -1.90 10.53 -13.35
N VAL A 106 -1.54 9.52 -12.60
CA VAL A 106 -1.01 8.24 -13.12
C VAL A 106 -1.97 7.12 -12.73
N ALA A 107 -2.45 6.38 -13.71
CA ALA A 107 -3.21 5.16 -13.46
C ALA A 107 -2.30 3.94 -13.56
N VAL A 108 -2.33 3.09 -12.55
CA VAL A 108 -1.75 1.75 -12.58
C VAL A 108 -2.88 0.76 -12.83
N LEU A 109 -2.83 0.06 -13.95
CA LEU A 109 -3.85 -0.93 -14.31
C LEU A 109 -3.62 -2.24 -13.56
N ASN A 110 -4.69 -2.85 -13.08
CA ASN A 110 -4.63 -4.11 -12.37
C ASN A 110 -5.85 -5.01 -12.59
N CYS A 111 -5.68 -6.28 -12.30
CA CYS A 111 -6.75 -7.28 -12.24
C CYS A 111 -6.95 -7.68 -10.78
N TRP A 112 -7.50 -6.81 -9.96
CA TRP A 112 -7.46 -6.97 -8.51
C TRP A 112 -7.90 -8.34 -8.01
N GLY A 113 -9.05 -8.84 -8.45
CA GLY A 113 -9.57 -10.15 -8.02
C GLY A 113 -8.67 -11.31 -8.43
N LYS A 114 -8.19 -11.29 -9.65
CA LYS A 114 -7.27 -12.30 -10.19
C LYS A 114 -5.91 -12.22 -9.53
N MET A 115 -5.37 -11.03 -9.32
CA MET A 115 -4.10 -10.83 -8.63
C MET A 115 -4.15 -11.29 -7.19
N ARG A 116 -5.27 -11.11 -6.50
CA ARG A 116 -5.43 -11.60 -5.13
C ARG A 116 -5.39 -13.12 -5.07
N ALA A 117 -6.14 -13.79 -5.94
CA ALA A 117 -6.15 -15.24 -6.01
C ALA A 117 -4.76 -15.80 -6.35
N TRP A 118 -4.10 -15.17 -7.30
CA TRP A 118 -2.75 -15.50 -7.70
C TRP A 118 -1.72 -15.25 -6.59
N GLY A 119 -1.78 -14.11 -5.90
CA GLY A 119 -0.90 -13.79 -4.78
C GLY A 119 -1.03 -14.80 -3.64
N ASN A 120 -2.24 -15.21 -3.31
CA ASN A 120 -2.46 -16.26 -2.31
C ASN A 120 -1.82 -17.59 -2.73
N HIS A 121 -2.00 -18.00 -3.98
CA HIS A 121 -1.39 -19.20 -4.51
C HIS A 121 0.14 -19.12 -4.45
N MET A 122 0.71 -18.02 -4.87
CA MET A 122 2.16 -17.82 -4.93
C MET A 122 2.80 -17.80 -3.54
N VAL A 123 2.21 -17.12 -2.59
CA VAL A 123 2.72 -17.06 -1.21
C VAL A 123 2.75 -18.45 -0.57
N HIS A 124 1.71 -19.24 -0.76
CA HIS A 124 1.63 -20.58 -0.22
C HIS A 124 2.62 -21.56 -0.86
N HIS A 125 2.93 -21.39 -2.13
CA HIS A 125 3.79 -22.29 -2.89
C HIS A 125 5.22 -21.77 -3.06
N ALA A 126 5.56 -20.65 -2.45
CA ALA A 126 6.88 -20.00 -2.56
C ALA A 126 7.37 -19.84 -4.01
N LEU A 127 6.46 -19.63 -4.94
CA LEU A 127 6.77 -19.46 -6.35
C LEU A 127 6.98 -17.98 -6.66
N TYR A 128 8.01 -17.66 -7.40
CA TYR A 128 8.35 -16.32 -7.82
C TYR A 128 7.99 -16.13 -9.28
N GLN A 129 7.21 -15.12 -9.57
CA GLN A 129 6.84 -14.76 -10.92
C GLN A 129 7.19 -13.31 -11.24
N LYS A 130 7.55 -13.08 -12.49
CA LYS A 130 8.03 -11.77 -12.95
C LYS A 130 7.02 -10.63 -12.71
N GLN A 131 5.73 -10.91 -12.86
CA GLN A 131 4.69 -9.90 -12.63
C GLN A 131 4.69 -9.36 -11.19
N ASN A 132 4.91 -10.26 -10.21
CA ASN A 132 4.96 -9.84 -8.82
C ASN A 132 6.06 -8.81 -8.61
N TYR A 133 7.25 -9.08 -9.14
CA TYR A 133 8.36 -8.15 -9.05
C TYR A 133 8.07 -6.84 -9.79
N SER A 134 7.52 -6.92 -10.98
CA SER A 134 7.15 -5.73 -11.77
C SER A 134 6.12 -4.89 -11.04
N TYR A 135 5.09 -5.51 -10.49
CA TYR A 135 4.02 -4.83 -9.77
C TYR A 135 4.53 -4.18 -8.49
N TYR A 136 5.28 -4.90 -7.67
CA TYR A 136 5.89 -4.34 -6.46
C TYR A 136 6.93 -3.26 -6.78
N GLY A 137 7.70 -3.44 -7.84
CA GLY A 137 8.66 -2.44 -8.31
C GLY A 137 7.97 -1.13 -8.70
N ILE A 138 6.85 -1.18 -9.39
CA ILE A 138 6.04 0.01 -9.71
C ILE A 138 5.46 0.65 -8.45
N ILE A 139 4.93 -0.14 -7.53
CA ILE A 139 4.42 0.37 -6.25
C ILE A 139 5.53 1.11 -5.49
N GLU A 140 6.72 0.55 -5.42
CA GLU A 140 7.86 1.17 -4.75
C GLU A 140 8.35 2.42 -5.47
N ALA A 141 8.48 2.38 -6.78
CA ALA A 141 8.95 3.51 -7.58
C ALA A 141 8.00 4.71 -7.51
N LEU A 142 6.70 4.48 -7.49
CA LEU A 142 5.69 5.53 -7.39
C LEU A 142 5.44 6.03 -5.96
N SER A 143 5.84 5.25 -4.95
CA SER A 143 5.74 5.67 -3.55
C SER A 143 6.66 6.85 -3.27
N GLY A 144 6.09 8.00 -2.96
CA GLY A 144 6.86 9.24 -2.75
C GLY A 144 7.03 10.11 -4.00
N ALA A 145 6.69 9.62 -5.19
CA ALA A 145 6.64 10.45 -6.38
C ALA A 145 5.55 11.54 -6.26
N PRO A 146 5.74 12.74 -6.86
CA PRO A 146 4.79 13.85 -6.75
C PRO A 146 3.59 13.69 -7.68
N PHE A 147 3.13 12.46 -7.88
CA PHE A 147 2.01 12.13 -8.77
C PHE A 147 0.78 11.70 -7.96
N ASP A 148 -0.39 11.96 -8.51
CA ASP A 148 -1.61 11.35 -8.05
C ASP A 148 -1.73 9.96 -8.69
N VAL A 149 -1.46 8.92 -7.89
CA VAL A 149 -1.49 7.54 -8.36
C VAL A 149 -2.85 6.94 -8.02
N LYS A 150 -3.53 6.47 -9.03
CA LYS A 150 -4.78 5.70 -8.92
C LYS A 150 -4.55 4.27 -9.39
N PHE A 151 -5.23 3.34 -8.73
CA PHE A 151 -5.26 1.94 -9.16
C PHE A 151 -6.62 1.67 -9.77
N ILE A 152 -6.63 1.32 -11.06
CA ILE A 152 -7.84 1.13 -11.85
C ILE A 152 -7.84 -0.30 -12.34
N SER A 153 -8.91 -1.04 -12.07
CA SER A 153 -9.03 -2.40 -12.56
C SER A 153 -9.51 -2.44 -14.01
N PHE A 154 -9.18 -3.51 -14.71
CA PHE A 154 -9.73 -3.72 -16.06
C PHE A 154 -11.25 -3.83 -16.05
N GLU A 155 -11.81 -4.40 -14.98
CA GLU A 155 -13.25 -4.47 -14.78
C GLU A 155 -13.89 -3.09 -14.67
N ASP A 156 -13.23 -2.13 -14.02
CA ASP A 156 -13.74 -0.76 -13.93
C ASP A 156 -13.73 -0.05 -15.26
N ILE A 157 -12.69 -0.29 -16.09
CA ILE A 157 -12.62 0.26 -17.45
C ILE A 157 -13.75 -0.29 -18.32
N LEU A 158 -14.07 -1.58 -18.19
CA LEU A 158 -15.18 -2.20 -18.93
C LEU A 158 -16.54 -1.64 -18.51
N LYS A 159 -16.70 -1.28 -17.24
CA LYS A 159 -17.94 -0.67 -16.73
C LYS A 159 -18.09 0.79 -17.21
N ASP A 160 -17.00 1.55 -17.16
CA ASP A 160 -16.99 2.97 -17.52
C ASP A 160 -15.67 3.37 -18.19
N LYS A 161 -15.69 3.49 -19.51
CA LYS A 161 -14.52 3.91 -20.31
C LYS A 161 -14.06 5.33 -19.99
N ASN A 162 -14.91 6.17 -19.41
CA ASN A 162 -14.54 7.53 -19.05
C ASN A 162 -13.68 7.62 -17.79
N ILE A 163 -13.52 6.51 -17.08
CA ILE A 163 -12.69 6.48 -15.86
C ILE A 163 -11.22 6.91 -16.11
N LEU A 164 -10.78 6.79 -17.35
CA LEU A 164 -9.42 7.19 -17.79
C LEU A 164 -9.35 8.62 -18.34
N SER A 165 -10.46 9.34 -18.47
CA SER A 165 -10.52 10.64 -19.17
C SER A 165 -9.67 11.73 -18.53
N ASP A 166 -9.41 11.65 -17.23
CA ASP A 166 -8.61 12.61 -16.45
C ASP A 166 -7.21 12.10 -16.12
N ILE A 167 -6.78 11.00 -16.73
CA ILE A 167 -5.49 10.37 -16.50
C ILE A 167 -4.47 10.87 -17.50
N ASP A 168 -3.31 11.31 -17.03
CA ASP A 168 -2.21 11.76 -17.87
C ASP A 168 -1.33 10.61 -18.36
N VAL A 169 -1.13 9.59 -17.52
CA VAL A 169 -0.25 8.45 -17.81
C VAL A 169 -0.90 7.16 -17.33
N ILE A 170 -0.89 6.16 -18.18
CA ILE A 170 -1.35 4.81 -17.86
C ILE A 170 -0.13 3.90 -17.78
N ILE A 171 0.01 3.18 -16.68
CA ILE A 171 1.03 2.17 -16.47
C ILE A 171 0.36 0.81 -16.44
N ASN A 172 0.74 -0.01 -17.41
CA ASN A 172 0.37 -1.39 -17.45
C ASN A 172 1.51 -2.24 -16.88
N VAL A 173 1.23 -3.01 -15.85
CA VAL A 173 2.24 -3.76 -15.12
C VAL A 173 2.39 -5.17 -15.65
N GLY A 174 3.45 -5.41 -16.40
CA GLY A 174 3.72 -6.68 -17.07
C GLY A 174 3.02 -6.76 -18.43
N ASP A 175 3.16 -7.90 -19.07
CA ASP A 175 2.49 -8.21 -20.32
C ASP A 175 1.37 -9.24 -20.14
N ALA A 176 0.55 -9.43 -21.17
CA ALA A 176 -0.60 -10.32 -21.14
C ALA A 176 -0.24 -11.77 -20.82
N ASP A 177 0.90 -12.24 -21.30
CA ASP A 177 1.32 -13.63 -21.12
C ASP A 177 1.87 -13.89 -19.72
N THR A 178 2.31 -12.85 -19.05
CA THR A 178 2.88 -12.96 -17.71
C THR A 178 1.89 -12.62 -16.60
N ALA A 179 0.78 -11.93 -16.88
CA ALA A 179 -0.24 -11.57 -15.90
C ALA A 179 -1.24 -12.70 -15.72
N HIS A 180 -1.19 -13.41 -14.59
CA HIS A 180 -2.14 -14.49 -14.29
C HIS A 180 -3.59 -13.99 -14.31
N GLY A 181 -4.39 -14.53 -15.23
CA GLY A 181 -5.76 -14.12 -15.46
C GLY A 181 -5.91 -12.73 -16.11
N GLY A 182 -4.81 -12.11 -16.54
CA GLY A 182 -4.84 -10.83 -17.25
C GLY A 182 -4.96 -10.97 -18.76
N GLY A 183 -4.56 -12.11 -19.33
CA GLY A 183 -4.58 -12.34 -20.78
C GLY A 183 -5.96 -12.16 -21.42
N GLU A 184 -7.01 -12.50 -20.71
CA GLU A 184 -8.40 -12.32 -21.15
C GLU A 184 -8.77 -10.85 -21.39
N TYR A 185 -8.14 -9.93 -20.70
CA TYR A 185 -8.38 -8.49 -20.87
C TYR A 185 -7.59 -7.89 -22.03
N TRP A 186 -6.38 -8.38 -22.27
CA TRP A 186 -5.54 -7.88 -23.35
C TRP A 186 -6.08 -8.15 -24.75
N THR A 187 -6.85 -9.21 -24.89
CA THR A 187 -7.51 -9.57 -26.13
C THR A 187 -8.88 -8.92 -26.27
N ASN A 188 -9.34 -8.22 -25.23
CA ASN A 188 -10.63 -7.55 -25.27
C ASN A 188 -10.52 -6.20 -26.01
N PRO A 189 -11.24 -6.00 -27.14
CA PRO A 189 -11.16 -4.76 -27.90
C PRO A 189 -11.72 -3.54 -27.17
N ASP A 190 -12.41 -3.75 -26.05
CA ASP A 190 -12.97 -2.66 -25.24
C ASP A 190 -11.97 -2.05 -24.27
N ILE A 191 -10.81 -2.66 -24.06
CA ILE A 191 -9.70 -2.17 -23.27
C ILE A 191 -8.57 -1.67 -24.14
#